data_4aa31485f2d6dd0cb92cf00bd8262ae9
#
_entry.id   4aa31485f2d6dd0cb92cf00bd8262ae9
#
_cell.length_a   1.000
_cell.length_b   1.000
_cell.length_c   1.000
_cell.angle_alpha   90.00
_cell.angle_beta   90.00
_cell.angle_gamma   90.00
#
_symmetry.space_group_name_H-M   'P 1'
#
loop_
_entity.id
_entity.type
_entity.pdbx_description
1 polymer ?
#
loop_
_entity_poly.entity_id
_entity_poly.type
_entity_poly.pdbx_seq_one_letter_code
_entity_poly.pdbx_strand_id
1 'polypeptide(L)'
;MDAILKASLPKLREKLLEALQAVLPIVAIVLVLCFTIAPVSPSILLCFLLGAVLIVVGIMFFTLGAEMSMTPMGERVGAVLTRSRKLPVILGVGFLLGFLITISEPDLQVLANQVPSIPNQTLIFSVAAGVGLFLTVAFLRMLLGVALPPLLVAFYGLVFVLAAFVPREFLAVAFDSGGVTTGDRKSTRLNSSH
;
A
#
# COMPACT_ATOMS: atom_id res chain seq x y z
N MET A 1 16.61 -17.20 26.32
CA MET A 1 16.25 -17.49 24.91
C MET A 1 14.77 -17.84 24.79
N ASP A 2 14.23 -18.63 25.70
CA ASP A 2 12.82 -19.08 25.66
C ASP A 2 11.76 -17.99 25.90
N ALA A 3 12.07 -16.94 26.66
CA ALA A 3 11.14 -15.84 26.92
C ALA A 3 10.94 -14.95 25.68
N ILE A 4 11.99 -14.74 24.88
CA ILE A 4 11.92 -13.98 23.62
C ILE A 4 11.15 -14.77 22.57
N LEU A 5 11.40 -16.08 22.51
CA LEU A 5 10.69 -16.98 21.58
C LEU A 5 9.19 -17.04 21.91
N LYS A 6 8.81 -17.13 23.16
CA LYS A 6 7.40 -17.16 23.59
C LYS A 6 6.67 -15.85 23.35
N ALA A 7 7.36 -14.71 23.37
CA ALA A 7 6.78 -13.40 23.09
C ALA A 7 6.63 -13.12 21.56
N SER A 8 7.50 -13.73 20.73
CA SER A 8 7.46 -13.53 19.27
C SER A 8 6.53 -14.51 18.53
N LEU A 9 6.28 -15.70 19.11
CA LEU A 9 5.41 -16.71 18.50
C LEU A 9 3.98 -16.22 18.18
N PRO A 10 3.26 -15.51 19.08
CA PRO A 10 1.92 -15.03 18.77
C PRO A 10 1.92 -14.01 17.63
N LYS A 11 2.90 -13.11 17.59
CA LYS A 11 3.05 -12.12 16.49
C LYS A 11 3.36 -12.80 15.16
N LEU A 12 4.24 -13.80 15.18
CA LEU A 12 4.58 -14.57 13.97
C LEU A 12 3.36 -15.32 13.43
N ARG A 13 2.56 -15.93 14.31
CA ARG A 13 1.31 -16.61 13.93
C ARG A 13 0.29 -15.63 13.34
N GLU A 14 0.15 -14.46 13.94
CA GLU A 14 -0.74 -13.41 13.45
C GLU A 14 -0.34 -12.98 12.02
N LYS A 15 0.95 -12.69 11.80
CA LYS A 15 1.46 -12.29 10.47
C LYS A 15 1.37 -13.41 9.44
N LEU A 16 1.54 -14.66 9.86
CA LEU A 16 1.31 -15.81 8.99
C LEU A 16 -0.16 -15.92 8.57
N LEU A 17 -1.10 -15.72 9.49
CA LEU A 17 -2.52 -15.75 9.19
C LEU A 17 -2.93 -14.60 8.25
N GLU A 18 -2.41 -13.40 8.47
CA GLU A 18 -2.61 -12.25 7.57
C GLU A 18 -2.10 -12.56 6.16
N ALA A 19 -0.89 -13.09 6.04
CA ALA A 19 -0.31 -13.46 4.75
C ALA A 19 -1.12 -14.56 4.04
N LEU A 20 -1.57 -15.58 4.79
CA LEU A 20 -2.44 -16.64 4.25
C LEU A 20 -3.78 -16.08 3.78
N GLN A 21 -4.42 -15.22 4.54
CA GLN A 21 -5.69 -14.60 4.16
C GLN A 21 -5.58 -13.73 2.90
N ALA A 22 -4.42 -13.11 2.66
CA ALA A 22 -4.17 -12.33 1.46
C ALA A 22 -3.93 -13.21 0.23
N VAL A 23 -3.16 -14.30 0.37
CA VAL A 23 -2.70 -15.12 -0.76
C VAL A 23 -3.70 -16.24 -1.10
N LEU A 24 -4.34 -16.84 -0.11
CA LEU A 24 -5.17 -18.03 -0.27
C LEU A 24 -6.36 -17.85 -1.23
N PRO A 25 -7.10 -16.71 -1.21
CA PRO A 25 -8.18 -16.48 -2.19
C PRO A 25 -7.67 -16.43 -3.63
N ILE A 26 -6.51 -15.83 -3.87
CA ILE A 26 -5.91 -15.73 -5.20
C ILE A 26 -5.49 -17.12 -5.68
N VAL A 27 -4.82 -17.89 -4.82
CA VAL A 27 -4.43 -19.27 -5.11
C VAL A 27 -5.65 -20.14 -5.41
N ALA A 28 -6.72 -20.02 -4.64
CA ALA A 28 -7.95 -20.76 -4.86
C ALA A 28 -8.59 -20.43 -6.21
N ILE A 29 -8.68 -19.17 -6.59
CA ILE A 29 -9.22 -18.74 -7.89
C ILE A 29 -8.36 -19.32 -9.03
N VAL A 30 -7.04 -19.19 -8.94
CA VAL A 30 -6.14 -19.70 -9.97
C VAL A 30 -6.26 -21.22 -10.08
N LEU A 31 -6.34 -21.95 -8.98
CA LEU A 31 -6.55 -23.41 -9.01
C LEU A 31 -7.87 -23.78 -9.68
N VAL A 32 -8.97 -23.10 -9.35
CA VAL A 32 -10.26 -23.34 -10.00
C VAL A 32 -10.16 -23.10 -11.51
N LEU A 33 -9.52 -22.01 -11.94
CA LEU A 33 -9.31 -21.72 -13.36
C LEU A 33 -8.45 -22.78 -14.06
N CYS A 34 -7.38 -23.22 -13.41
CA CYS A 34 -6.51 -24.28 -13.95
C CYS A 34 -7.22 -25.63 -14.14
N PHE A 35 -8.17 -25.96 -13.26
CA PHE A 35 -8.91 -27.22 -13.37
C PHE A 35 -10.15 -27.14 -14.27
N THR A 36 -10.69 -25.93 -14.53
CA THR A 36 -11.95 -25.77 -15.27
C THR A 36 -11.76 -25.23 -16.69
N ILE A 37 -10.96 -24.17 -16.84
CA ILE A 37 -10.93 -23.38 -18.09
C ILE A 37 -9.58 -23.52 -18.81
N ALA A 38 -8.48 -23.48 -18.08
CA ALA A 38 -7.14 -23.43 -18.63
C ALA A 38 -6.23 -24.51 -18.01
N PRO A 39 -6.33 -25.76 -18.45
CA PRO A 39 -5.49 -26.83 -17.92
C PRO A 39 -4.02 -26.54 -18.22
N VAL A 40 -3.23 -26.42 -17.15
CA VAL A 40 -1.79 -26.20 -17.22
C VAL A 40 -1.02 -27.49 -16.95
N SER A 41 0.23 -27.55 -17.40
CA SER A 41 1.08 -28.70 -17.12
C SER A 41 1.36 -28.83 -15.61
N PRO A 42 1.52 -30.07 -15.09
CA PRO A 42 1.81 -30.29 -13.66
C PRO A 42 3.04 -29.53 -13.15
N SER A 43 4.04 -29.34 -14.00
CA SER A 43 5.26 -28.59 -13.66
C SER A 43 4.97 -27.11 -13.38
N ILE A 44 4.13 -26.47 -14.21
CA ILE A 44 3.74 -25.06 -14.03
C ILE A 44 2.91 -24.91 -12.74
N LEU A 45 1.99 -25.85 -12.50
CA LEU A 45 1.17 -25.85 -11.29
C LEU A 45 2.03 -26.00 -10.03
N LEU A 46 3.03 -26.88 -10.06
CA LEU A 46 3.96 -27.07 -8.96
C LEU A 46 4.80 -25.81 -8.70
N CYS A 47 5.33 -25.18 -9.75
CA CYS A 47 6.06 -23.91 -9.64
C CYS A 47 5.18 -22.81 -9.06
N PHE A 48 3.91 -22.74 -9.47
CA PHE A 48 2.94 -21.77 -8.93
C PHE A 48 2.70 -21.99 -7.43
N LEU A 49 2.47 -23.23 -6.98
CA LEU A 49 2.26 -23.55 -5.58
C LEU A 49 3.50 -23.27 -4.72
N LEU A 50 4.68 -23.60 -5.21
CA LEU A 50 5.94 -23.27 -4.54
C LEU A 50 6.11 -21.73 -4.44
N GLY A 51 5.81 -21.02 -5.52
CA GLY A 51 5.80 -19.54 -5.52
C GLY A 51 4.82 -18.96 -4.50
N ALA A 52 3.62 -19.51 -4.40
CA ALA A 52 2.62 -19.08 -3.43
C ALA A 52 3.10 -19.28 -1.97
N VAL A 53 3.75 -20.40 -1.67
CA VAL A 53 4.36 -20.64 -0.33
C VAL A 53 5.47 -19.63 -0.06
N LEU A 54 6.34 -19.35 -1.03
CA LEU A 54 7.41 -18.37 -0.89
C LEU A 54 6.86 -16.95 -0.69
N ILE A 55 5.77 -16.59 -1.38
CA ILE A 55 5.09 -15.30 -1.21
C ILE A 55 4.53 -15.19 0.21
N VAL A 56 3.85 -16.21 0.73
CA VAL A 56 3.32 -16.19 2.12
C VAL A 56 4.44 -15.97 3.13
N VAL A 57 5.55 -16.72 2.99
CA VAL A 57 6.72 -16.58 3.88
C VAL A 57 7.35 -15.18 3.72
N GLY A 58 7.49 -14.69 2.48
CA GLY A 58 8.02 -13.36 2.19
C GLY A 58 7.19 -12.24 2.81
N ILE A 59 5.87 -12.26 2.62
CA ILE A 59 4.94 -11.29 3.20
C ILE A 59 5.01 -11.32 4.73
N MET A 60 5.02 -12.51 5.33
CA MET A 60 5.11 -12.67 6.78
C MET A 60 6.36 -12.00 7.35
N PHE A 61 7.54 -12.27 6.79
CA PHE A 61 8.79 -11.66 7.26
C PHE A 61 8.87 -10.17 6.95
N PHE A 62 8.40 -9.77 5.78
CA PHE A 62 8.38 -8.35 5.37
C PHE A 62 7.51 -7.52 6.30
N THR A 63 6.27 -7.94 6.53
CA THR A 63 5.33 -7.21 7.41
C THR A 63 5.82 -7.17 8.85
N LEU A 64 6.38 -8.28 9.36
CA LEU A 64 6.97 -8.32 10.69
C LEU A 64 8.16 -7.36 10.81
N GLY A 65 9.05 -7.35 9.83
CA GLY A 65 10.20 -6.46 9.79
C GLY A 65 9.81 -4.99 9.69
N ALA A 66 8.85 -4.67 8.82
CA ALA A 66 8.31 -3.33 8.66
C ALA A 66 7.67 -2.81 9.96
N GLU A 67 6.85 -3.62 10.62
CA GLU A 67 6.21 -3.25 11.87
C GLU A 67 7.22 -3.02 13.01
N MET A 68 8.24 -3.87 13.10
CA MET A 68 9.26 -3.74 14.15
C MET A 68 10.21 -2.57 13.93
N SER A 69 10.44 -2.14 12.71
CA SER A 69 11.41 -1.08 12.37
C SER A 69 10.74 0.23 12.03
N MET A 70 9.76 0.23 11.11
CA MET A 70 9.18 1.46 10.56
C MET A 70 8.18 2.11 11.51
N THR A 71 7.39 1.33 12.25
CA THR A 71 6.40 1.89 13.18
C THR A 71 7.05 2.74 14.28
N PRO A 72 8.09 2.24 15.00
CA PRO A 72 8.78 3.07 16.00
C PRO A 72 9.51 4.29 15.41
N MET A 73 10.03 4.15 14.17
CA MET A 73 10.64 5.29 13.48
C MET A 73 9.60 6.35 13.13
N GLY A 74 8.45 5.92 12.58
CA GLY A 74 7.33 6.81 12.25
C GLY A 74 6.79 7.55 13.47
N GLU A 75 6.63 6.87 14.59
CA GLU A 75 6.19 7.46 15.86
C GLU A 75 7.18 8.52 16.37
N ARG A 76 8.48 8.23 16.32
CA ARG A 76 9.53 9.19 16.72
C ARG A 76 9.59 10.40 15.82
N VAL A 77 9.54 10.20 14.50
CA VAL A 77 9.51 11.29 13.52
C VAL A 77 8.26 12.14 13.72
N GLY A 78 7.10 11.51 13.87
CA GLY A 78 5.83 12.20 14.14
C GLY A 78 5.87 13.04 15.42
N ALA A 79 6.43 12.49 16.50
CA ALA A 79 6.59 13.19 17.78
C ALA A 79 7.53 14.41 17.66
N VAL A 80 8.65 14.27 16.95
CA VAL A 80 9.59 15.40 16.72
C VAL A 80 8.95 16.48 15.85
N LEU A 81 8.24 16.08 14.80
CA LEU A 81 7.54 16.99 13.90
C LEU A 81 6.49 17.81 14.66
N THR A 82 5.67 17.15 15.46
CA THR A 82 4.59 17.78 16.24
C THR A 82 5.17 18.77 17.28
N ARG A 83 6.32 18.45 17.83
CA ARG A 83 7.04 19.33 18.78
C ARG A 83 7.59 20.60 18.13
N SER A 84 7.93 20.54 16.86
CA SER A 84 8.54 21.66 16.12
C SER A 84 7.63 22.88 16.00
N ARG A 85 6.30 22.72 16.06
CA ARG A 85 5.27 23.79 15.90
C ARG A 85 5.44 24.67 14.65
N LYS A 86 6.37 24.35 13.77
CA LYS A 86 6.62 25.09 12.52
C LYS A 86 5.83 24.45 11.39
N LEU A 87 4.70 25.03 11.04
CA LEU A 87 3.81 24.52 9.99
C LEU A 87 4.55 24.21 8.67
N PRO A 88 5.40 25.08 8.11
CA PRO A 88 6.06 24.80 6.84
C PRO A 88 7.01 23.58 6.92
N VAL A 89 7.63 23.35 8.09
CA VAL A 89 8.49 22.18 8.30
C VAL A 89 7.67 20.89 8.31
N ILE A 90 6.54 20.90 9.02
CA ILE A 90 5.64 19.71 9.07
C ILE A 90 5.12 19.37 7.69
N LEU A 91 4.67 20.37 6.93
CA LEU A 91 4.15 20.17 5.58
C LEU A 91 5.24 19.74 4.59
N GLY A 92 6.43 20.34 4.66
CA GLY A 92 7.56 19.99 3.80
C GLY A 92 8.08 18.57 4.05
N VAL A 93 8.23 18.18 5.31
CA VAL A 93 8.62 16.80 5.68
C VAL A 93 7.52 15.81 5.30
N GLY A 94 6.26 16.16 5.49
CA GLY A 94 5.13 15.32 5.08
C GLY A 94 5.12 15.06 3.58
N PHE A 95 5.29 16.12 2.79
CA PHE A 95 5.41 16.00 1.33
C PHE A 95 6.59 15.09 0.94
N LEU A 96 7.77 15.35 1.49
CA LEU A 96 8.98 14.61 1.18
C LEU A 96 8.85 13.13 1.54
N LEU A 97 8.27 12.82 2.70
CA LEU A 97 8.03 11.44 3.13
C LEU A 97 7.07 10.72 2.17
N GLY A 98 5.92 11.32 1.85
CA GLY A 98 4.97 10.73 0.91
C GLY A 98 5.60 10.51 -0.48
N PHE A 99 6.34 11.48 -0.95
CA PHE A 99 7.03 11.42 -2.23
C PHE A 99 8.08 10.30 -2.27
N LEU A 100 9.00 10.25 -1.27
CA LEU A 100 10.07 9.25 -1.22
C LEU A 100 9.54 7.82 -1.02
N ILE A 101 8.54 7.65 -0.15
CA ILE A 101 7.93 6.33 0.08
C ILE A 101 7.32 5.82 -1.23
N THR A 102 6.56 6.65 -1.93
CA THR A 102 5.90 6.26 -3.17
C THR A 102 6.88 5.93 -4.30
N ILE A 103 7.98 6.68 -4.45
CA ILE A 103 9.03 6.32 -5.43
C ILE A 103 9.68 4.97 -5.11
N SER A 104 9.80 4.65 -3.84
CA SER A 104 10.44 3.41 -3.39
C SER A 104 9.53 2.19 -3.50
N GLU A 105 8.25 2.39 -3.85
CA GLU A 105 7.25 1.32 -3.90
C GLU A 105 7.44 0.46 -5.17
N PRO A 106 7.74 -0.85 -5.02
CA PRO A 106 8.00 -1.72 -6.16
C PRO A 106 6.76 -1.96 -7.03
N ASP A 107 5.57 -1.94 -6.44
CA ASP A 107 4.31 -2.18 -7.15
C ASP A 107 4.01 -1.07 -8.16
N LEU A 108 4.36 0.18 -7.83
CA LEU A 108 4.25 1.31 -8.74
C LEU A 108 5.21 1.17 -9.95
N GLN A 109 6.40 0.59 -9.73
CA GLN A 109 7.35 0.32 -10.82
C GLN A 109 6.82 -0.78 -11.74
N VAL A 110 6.20 -1.83 -11.19
CA VAL A 110 5.54 -2.88 -11.98
C VAL A 110 4.41 -2.30 -12.82
N LEU A 111 3.55 -1.45 -12.24
CA LEU A 111 2.48 -0.76 -12.96
C LEU A 111 3.04 0.10 -14.10
N ALA A 112 4.09 0.89 -13.83
CA ALA A 112 4.71 1.74 -14.85
C ALA A 112 5.23 0.93 -16.04
N ASN A 113 5.80 -0.24 -15.81
CA ASN A 113 6.29 -1.13 -16.86
C ASN A 113 5.16 -1.76 -17.70
N GLN A 114 3.93 -1.81 -17.19
CA GLN A 114 2.76 -2.35 -17.89
C GLN A 114 2.08 -1.32 -18.80
N VAL A 115 2.47 -0.04 -18.74
CA VAL A 115 1.87 1.07 -19.50
C VAL A 115 2.89 1.67 -20.45
N PRO A 116 3.14 1.04 -21.62
CA PRO A 116 4.20 1.47 -22.55
C PRO A 116 3.92 2.84 -23.21
N SER A 117 2.69 3.35 -23.13
CA SER A 117 2.29 4.65 -23.69
C SER A 117 2.77 5.85 -22.86
N ILE A 118 3.21 5.64 -21.60
CA ILE A 118 3.70 6.69 -20.71
C ILE A 118 5.13 6.33 -20.27
N PRO A 119 6.09 7.28 -20.32
CA PRO A 119 7.42 7.04 -19.77
C PRO A 119 7.33 6.69 -18.27
N ASN A 120 7.96 5.58 -17.85
CA ASN A 120 7.90 5.06 -16.48
C ASN A 120 8.20 6.14 -15.44
N GLN A 121 9.25 6.93 -15.68
CA GLN A 121 9.63 8.00 -14.75
C GLN A 121 8.54 9.05 -14.60
N THR A 122 7.88 9.43 -15.69
CA THR A 122 6.79 10.41 -15.65
C THR A 122 5.63 9.90 -14.82
N LEU A 123 5.24 8.64 -14.98
CA LEU A 123 4.17 8.02 -14.20
C LEU A 123 4.55 7.97 -12.72
N ILE A 124 5.73 7.44 -12.38
CA ILE A 124 6.20 7.28 -11.00
C ILE A 124 6.28 8.65 -10.30
N PHE A 125 6.90 9.65 -10.92
CA PHE A 125 7.04 10.98 -10.32
C PHE A 125 5.70 11.70 -10.18
N SER A 126 4.78 11.54 -11.13
CA SER A 126 3.44 12.14 -11.06
C SER A 126 2.64 11.57 -9.88
N VAL A 127 2.62 10.25 -9.74
CA VAL A 127 1.93 9.56 -8.64
C VAL A 127 2.58 9.93 -7.31
N ALA A 128 3.91 9.90 -7.22
CA ALA A 128 4.64 10.26 -6.00
C ALA A 128 4.39 11.71 -5.57
N ALA A 129 4.37 12.64 -6.52
CA ALA A 129 4.01 14.05 -6.24
C ALA A 129 2.56 14.17 -5.75
N GLY A 130 1.64 13.44 -6.36
CA GLY A 130 0.24 13.37 -5.92
C GLY A 130 0.11 12.89 -4.49
N VAL A 131 0.74 11.75 -4.15
CA VAL A 131 0.72 11.18 -2.78
C VAL A 131 1.36 12.14 -1.77
N GLY A 132 2.50 12.77 -2.12
CA GLY A 132 3.14 13.78 -1.28
C GLY A 132 2.23 14.96 -0.99
N LEU A 133 1.54 15.49 -2.01
CA LEU A 133 0.56 16.58 -1.86
C LEU A 133 -0.61 16.18 -0.97
N PHE A 134 -1.21 14.99 -1.21
CA PHE A 134 -2.33 14.52 -0.41
C PHE A 134 -1.94 14.25 1.04
N LEU A 135 -0.73 13.73 1.30
CA LEU A 135 -0.23 13.57 2.66
C LEU A 135 -0.05 14.92 3.35
N THR A 136 0.43 15.94 2.63
CA THR A 136 0.53 17.31 3.12
C THR A 136 -0.84 17.87 3.48
N VAL A 137 -1.84 17.69 2.62
CA VAL A 137 -3.24 18.09 2.89
C VAL A 137 -3.81 17.32 4.08
N ALA A 138 -3.50 16.03 4.24
CA ALA A 138 -3.91 15.24 5.38
C ALA A 138 -3.34 15.77 6.70
N PHE A 139 -2.07 16.15 6.72
CA PHE A 139 -1.46 16.80 7.90
C PHE A 139 -2.07 18.18 8.18
N LEU A 140 -2.24 19.00 7.15
CA LEU A 140 -2.86 20.31 7.29
C LEU A 140 -4.29 20.20 7.86
N ARG A 141 -5.06 19.25 7.34
CA ARG A 141 -6.40 18.94 7.85
C ARG A 141 -6.40 18.57 9.33
N MET A 142 -5.48 17.69 9.76
CA MET A 142 -5.36 17.28 11.16
C MET A 142 -5.02 18.48 12.06
N LEU A 143 -4.13 19.34 11.61
CA LEU A 143 -3.73 20.56 12.36
C LEU A 143 -4.86 21.58 12.46
N LEU A 144 -5.70 21.70 11.41
CA LEU A 144 -6.84 22.62 11.37
C LEU A 144 -8.11 22.03 11.99
N GLY A 145 -8.10 20.75 12.38
CA GLY A 145 -9.27 20.08 12.95
C GLY A 145 -10.43 19.87 11.96
N VAL A 146 -10.16 19.92 10.64
CA VAL A 146 -11.19 19.75 9.61
C VAL A 146 -11.66 18.31 9.55
N ALA A 147 -12.98 18.09 9.52
CA ALA A 147 -13.56 16.75 9.41
C ALA A 147 -13.18 16.08 8.08
N LEU A 148 -12.95 14.75 8.11
CA LEU A 148 -12.55 13.98 6.93
C LEU A 148 -13.67 13.83 5.87
N PRO A 149 -14.94 13.58 6.25
CA PRO A 149 -15.98 13.28 5.28
C PRO A 149 -16.21 14.39 4.23
N PRO A 150 -16.38 15.67 4.57
CA PRO A 150 -16.61 16.70 3.56
C PRO A 150 -15.40 16.88 2.63
N LEU A 151 -14.18 16.71 3.15
CA LEU A 151 -12.98 16.78 2.35
C LEU A 151 -12.91 15.63 1.31
N LEU A 152 -13.25 14.42 1.73
CA LEU A 152 -13.33 13.27 0.82
C LEU A 152 -14.37 13.49 -0.27
N VAL A 153 -15.57 13.96 0.07
CA VAL A 153 -16.62 14.26 -0.92
C VAL A 153 -16.12 15.29 -1.93
N ALA A 154 -15.46 16.36 -1.47
CA ALA A 154 -14.90 17.38 -2.37
C ALA A 154 -13.82 16.81 -3.31
N PHE A 155 -12.88 16.01 -2.78
CA PHE A 155 -11.84 15.41 -3.62
C PHE A 155 -12.37 14.34 -4.58
N TYR A 156 -13.29 13.47 -4.14
CA TYR A 156 -13.92 12.51 -5.05
C TYR A 156 -14.74 13.21 -6.13
N GLY A 157 -15.48 14.26 -5.78
CA GLY A 157 -16.17 15.10 -6.76
C GLY A 157 -15.21 15.70 -7.79
N LEU A 158 -14.08 16.24 -7.33
CA LEU A 158 -13.04 16.77 -8.21
C LEU A 158 -12.47 15.68 -9.12
N VAL A 159 -12.16 14.50 -8.57
CA VAL A 159 -11.64 13.37 -9.37
C VAL A 159 -12.62 12.95 -10.45
N PHE A 160 -13.92 12.85 -10.15
CA PHE A 160 -14.94 12.50 -11.15
C PHE A 160 -15.09 13.58 -12.24
N VAL A 161 -15.02 14.85 -11.86
CA VAL A 161 -15.02 15.95 -12.84
C VAL A 161 -13.79 15.88 -13.73
N LEU A 162 -12.59 15.68 -13.17
CA LEU A 162 -11.35 15.52 -13.94
C LEU A 162 -11.40 14.28 -14.83
N ALA A 163 -11.95 13.17 -14.35
CA ALA A 163 -12.09 11.93 -15.11
C ALA A 163 -12.93 12.11 -16.38
N ALA A 164 -13.88 13.04 -16.40
CA ALA A 164 -14.66 13.36 -17.58
C ALA A 164 -13.85 13.99 -18.73
N PHE A 165 -12.72 14.61 -18.40
CA PHE A 165 -11.81 15.25 -19.38
C PHE A 165 -10.63 14.36 -19.80
N VAL A 166 -10.40 13.25 -19.09
CA VAL A 166 -9.29 12.33 -19.38
C VAL A 166 -9.71 11.31 -20.43
N PRO A 167 -8.85 11.04 -21.45
CA PRO A 167 -9.10 9.97 -22.41
C PRO A 167 -9.28 8.61 -21.72
N ARG A 168 -10.22 7.80 -22.22
CA ARG A 168 -10.61 6.52 -21.61
C ARG A 168 -9.43 5.55 -21.43
N GLU A 169 -8.43 5.63 -22.28
CA GLU A 169 -7.22 4.80 -22.25
C GLU A 169 -6.40 5.00 -20.96
N PHE A 170 -6.35 6.24 -20.46
CA PHE A 170 -5.59 6.58 -19.26
C PHE A 170 -6.41 6.50 -17.97
N LEU A 171 -7.72 6.38 -18.08
CA LEU A 171 -8.60 6.38 -16.92
C LEU A 171 -8.34 5.17 -16.01
N ALA A 172 -8.18 3.98 -16.61
CA ALA A 172 -7.88 2.75 -15.89
C ALA A 172 -6.56 2.86 -15.12
N VAL A 173 -5.51 3.38 -15.77
CA VAL A 173 -4.19 3.57 -15.15
C VAL A 173 -4.24 4.57 -14.00
N ALA A 174 -5.00 5.67 -14.16
CA ALA A 174 -5.16 6.69 -13.15
C ALA A 174 -5.84 6.16 -11.88
N PHE A 175 -6.86 5.31 -12.02
CA PHE A 175 -7.53 4.69 -10.88
C PHE A 175 -6.71 3.55 -10.27
N ASP A 176 -6.01 2.75 -11.10
CA ASP A 176 -5.20 1.64 -10.66
C ASP A 176 -3.96 2.11 -9.87
N SER A 177 -3.31 3.18 -10.30
CA SER A 177 -2.18 3.79 -9.56
C SER A 177 -2.57 4.22 -8.14
N GLY A 178 -3.80 4.72 -7.95
CA GLY A 178 -4.34 5.03 -6.63
C GLY A 178 -4.63 3.78 -5.80
N GLY A 179 -5.06 2.69 -6.41
CA GLY A 179 -5.28 1.39 -5.77
C GLY A 179 -4.00 0.72 -5.31
N VAL A 180 -2.97 0.73 -6.13
CA VAL A 180 -1.64 0.18 -5.85
C VAL A 180 -1.04 0.81 -4.59
N THR A 181 -1.08 2.14 -4.48
CA THR A 181 -0.50 2.86 -3.32
C THR A 181 -1.30 2.71 -2.01
N THR A 182 -2.54 2.19 -2.07
CA THR A 182 -3.42 2.05 -0.89
C THR A 182 -3.68 0.60 -0.49
N GLY A 183 -3.24 -0.38 -1.26
CA GLY A 183 -3.61 -1.80 -1.13
C GLY A 183 -3.26 -2.45 0.20
N ASP A 184 -2.24 -1.97 0.90
CA ASP A 184 -1.72 -2.62 2.11
C ASP A 184 -2.42 -2.23 3.43
N ARG A 185 -3.42 -1.34 3.42
CA ARG A 185 -4.01 -0.79 4.66
C ARG A 185 -5.27 -1.47 5.17
N LYS A 186 -5.79 -2.50 4.53
CA LYS A 186 -7.11 -3.06 4.90
C LYS A 186 -7.12 -4.02 6.08
N SER A 187 -5.98 -4.54 6.53
CA SER A 187 -5.97 -5.57 7.59
C SER A 187 -5.93 -5.05 9.03
N THR A 188 -5.50 -3.81 9.26
CA THR A 188 -5.21 -3.32 10.62
C THR A 188 -6.40 -2.74 11.38
N ARG A 189 -7.58 -2.58 10.78
CA ARG A 189 -8.73 -1.89 11.41
C ARG A 189 -9.81 -2.78 12.04
N LEU A 190 -9.69 -4.09 12.01
CA LEU A 190 -10.75 -4.97 12.55
C LEU A 190 -10.52 -5.45 13.98
N ASN A 191 -9.47 -5.03 14.68
CA ASN A 191 -9.16 -5.56 16.00
C ASN A 191 -8.95 -4.52 17.11
N SER A 192 -9.55 -3.34 17.00
CA SER A 192 -9.53 -2.33 18.09
C SER A 192 -10.90 -2.08 18.71
N SER A 193 -11.70 -3.14 18.89
CA SER A 193 -12.93 -3.08 19.69
C SER A 193 -12.98 -4.27 20.63
N HIS A 194 -12.19 -4.22 21.70
CA HIS A 194 -12.49 -4.84 23.00
C HIS A 194 -11.68 -4.12 24.08
#